data_39ebbcee4c9c1777fd414e3dbe0d3fbb
#
_entry.id   39ebbcee4c9c1777fd414e3dbe0d3fbb
#
_cell.length_a   1.000
_cell.length_b   1.000
_cell.length_c   1.000
_cell.angle_alpha   90.00
_cell.angle_beta   90.00
_cell.angle_gamma   90.00
#
_symmetry.space_group_name_H-M   'P 1'
#
loop_
_entity.id
_entity.type
_entity.pdbx_description
1 polymer ?
#
loop_
_entity_poly.entity_id
_entity_poly.type
_entity_poly.pdbx_seq_one_letter_code
_entity_poly.pdbx_strand_id
1 'polypeptide(L)'
;MILAITKPLGAYMAAVFEGEGSMSKRFFAPVERVVYRIFFVDEKREMDWKRYTISVLIFSTISMFAVYIILRAQGHLPLNPQEFDGTTSHLAFNTAASFSSNTNWQSYGGESTLSYMSQMLALTVQNFVSAAVGIVVVIVLIRGFTRRTTTSLGNFWVDVTRCMLWILLPLSVVLSILLVSQGVIQNFHSYKEITTVEGAQQIFAMGPAASQVAIKQLGTNGGGFFNSNSATPFENPTPFSNFLESVSIFLIPAGLTYTFGKMVGKTGQGWAIFSAMSIIFLAAVFFVYQQEQTGNPTLDDLAVSQSYEMGDNAQAGGNMEGKELRNGIADSAIWAVATTDASNGSVNSMHDSYMPLSGALLMFNMHLGEIVFGGVGSGLYGMLVFAIIAVFVAGLMIGRTPEYLGKKVGPKEMKLAGIYFLISSAMILITTAIAVSVKQGQAGPLNTGAHGFSEILYAFTSQGQNNGSAFAGLTANTWFYNTTGGITMLVVRFVPMVAVLALAGALAQKQRVPETAGTLPTDRPLFVGFLVGVVIIIGGLTFFPALALGPIAEHFLVHAGVLS
;
A
#
# COMPACT_ATOMS: atom_id res chain seq x y z
N MET A 1 -19.91 1.71 -5.60
CA MET A 1 -19.90 1.04 -4.28
C MET A 1 -19.03 1.80 -3.27
N ILE A 2 -17.75 2.08 -3.55
CA ILE A 2 -16.83 2.79 -2.64
C ILE A 2 -17.44 4.10 -2.12
N LEU A 3 -17.94 4.96 -3.02
CA LEU A 3 -18.58 6.23 -2.64
C LEU A 3 -19.72 6.06 -1.62
N ALA A 4 -20.56 5.03 -1.80
CA ALA A 4 -21.69 4.76 -0.90
C ALA A 4 -21.25 4.30 0.50
N ILE A 5 -20.14 3.53 0.57
CA ILE A 5 -19.64 2.97 1.84
C ILE A 5 -18.73 3.96 2.59
N THR A 6 -18.09 4.88 1.90
CA THR A 6 -17.17 5.88 2.48
C THR A 6 -17.78 6.63 3.67
N LYS A 7 -19.01 7.11 3.54
CA LYS A 7 -19.69 7.87 4.61
C LYS A 7 -20.02 7.02 5.83
N PRO A 8 -20.74 5.89 5.72
CA PRO A 8 -21.09 5.08 6.90
C PRO A 8 -19.85 4.48 7.57
N LEU A 9 -18.88 3.95 6.81
CA LEU A 9 -17.67 3.38 7.38
C LEU A 9 -16.79 4.45 8.04
N GLY A 10 -16.61 5.60 7.39
CA GLY A 10 -15.83 6.70 7.97
C GLY A 10 -16.47 7.29 9.22
N ALA A 11 -17.81 7.35 9.27
CA ALA A 11 -18.54 7.77 10.47
C ALA A 11 -18.37 6.76 11.63
N TYR A 12 -18.37 5.46 11.31
CA TYR A 12 -18.08 4.40 12.28
C TYR A 12 -16.65 4.49 12.83
N MET A 13 -15.65 4.61 11.95
CA MET A 13 -14.25 4.73 12.37
C MET A 13 -14.02 5.96 13.23
N ALA A 14 -14.60 7.12 12.89
CA ALA A 14 -14.55 8.30 13.74
C ALA A 14 -15.08 8.03 15.15
N ALA A 15 -16.28 7.40 15.26
CA ALA A 15 -16.89 7.06 16.54
C ALA A 15 -16.03 6.08 17.38
N VAL A 16 -15.33 5.13 16.73
CA VAL A 16 -14.40 4.20 17.40
C VAL A 16 -13.28 4.96 18.08
N PHE A 17 -12.63 5.91 17.36
CA PHE A 17 -11.48 6.65 17.89
C PHE A 17 -11.85 7.80 18.83
N GLU A 18 -13.07 8.35 18.73
CA GLU A 18 -13.61 9.35 19.67
C GLU A 18 -14.24 8.70 20.91
N GLY A 19 -14.38 7.38 20.91
CA GLY A 19 -14.91 6.64 22.05
C GLY A 19 -16.45 6.74 22.19
N GLU A 20 -17.17 7.13 21.14
CA GLU A 20 -18.63 7.38 21.18
C GLU A 20 -19.51 6.17 20.78
N GLY A 21 -18.92 5.08 20.27
CA GLY A 21 -19.64 3.92 19.76
C GLY A 21 -20.39 3.12 20.84
N SER A 22 -21.72 3.22 20.92
CA SER A 22 -22.51 2.55 21.98
C SER A 22 -22.65 1.04 21.78
N MET A 23 -22.84 0.54 20.55
CA MET A 23 -23.09 -0.88 20.26
C MET A 23 -21.79 -1.70 20.25
N SER A 24 -20.71 -1.18 19.68
CA SER A 24 -19.39 -1.80 19.67
C SER A 24 -18.77 -1.85 21.07
N LYS A 25 -18.99 -0.83 21.92
CA LYS A 25 -18.55 -0.84 23.33
C LYS A 25 -19.11 -2.04 24.09
N ARG A 26 -20.36 -2.39 23.88
CA ARG A 26 -21.00 -3.50 24.61
C ARG A 26 -20.39 -4.86 24.27
N PHE A 27 -19.94 -5.03 23.02
CA PHE A 27 -19.41 -6.32 22.52
C PHE A 27 -17.89 -6.46 22.78
N PHE A 28 -17.10 -5.44 22.47
CA PHE A 28 -15.63 -5.52 22.51
C PHE A 28 -15.00 -5.01 23.82
N ALA A 29 -15.69 -4.20 24.63
CA ALA A 29 -15.12 -3.68 25.87
C ALA A 29 -14.65 -4.75 26.88
N PRO A 30 -15.26 -5.95 26.98
CA PRO A 30 -14.70 -7.00 27.81
C PRO A 30 -13.33 -7.48 27.32
N VAL A 31 -13.15 -7.63 26.00
CA VAL A 31 -11.89 -8.05 25.37
C VAL A 31 -10.83 -6.97 25.53
N GLU A 32 -11.18 -5.69 25.29
CA GLU A 32 -10.27 -4.55 25.53
C GLU A 32 -9.74 -4.55 26.98
N ARG A 33 -10.62 -4.71 27.96
CA ARG A 33 -10.22 -4.73 29.38
C ARG A 33 -9.25 -5.85 29.70
N VAL A 34 -9.41 -7.02 29.07
CA VAL A 34 -8.46 -8.14 29.23
C VAL A 34 -7.10 -7.74 28.62
N VAL A 35 -7.10 -7.21 27.39
CA VAL A 35 -5.87 -6.74 26.72
C VAL A 35 -5.16 -5.67 27.56
N TYR A 36 -5.89 -4.65 28.00
CA TYR A 36 -5.31 -3.57 28.81
C TYR A 36 -4.75 -4.08 30.15
N ARG A 37 -5.38 -5.09 30.76
CA ARG A 37 -4.88 -5.71 32.00
C ARG A 37 -3.59 -6.50 31.75
N ILE A 38 -3.54 -7.30 30.68
CA ILE A 38 -2.36 -8.12 30.34
C ILE A 38 -1.15 -7.21 30.02
N PHE A 39 -1.37 -6.13 29.30
CA PHE A 39 -0.29 -5.24 28.87
C PHE A 39 -0.11 -4.00 29.75
N PHE A 40 -0.76 -3.95 30.92
CA PHE A 40 -0.68 -2.84 31.89
C PHE A 40 -0.97 -1.47 31.26
N VAL A 41 -1.94 -1.40 30.36
CA VAL A 41 -2.33 -0.17 29.66
C VAL A 41 -3.31 0.64 30.51
N ASP A 42 -2.92 1.88 30.85
CA ASP A 42 -3.83 2.85 31.45
C ASP A 42 -4.52 3.65 30.34
N GLU A 43 -5.81 3.34 30.08
CA GLU A 43 -6.61 3.97 29.01
C GLU A 43 -6.82 5.47 29.19
N LYS A 44 -6.70 5.99 30.41
CA LYS A 44 -6.89 7.41 30.75
C LYS A 44 -5.65 8.26 30.55
N ARG A 45 -4.48 7.61 30.43
CA ARG A 45 -3.20 8.30 30.30
C ARG A 45 -2.90 8.63 28.85
N GLU A 46 -3.09 9.89 28.48
CA GLU A 46 -2.69 10.37 27.16
C GLU A 46 -1.17 10.55 27.02
N MET A 47 -0.68 10.41 25.80
CA MET A 47 0.73 10.54 25.41
C MET A 47 0.95 11.81 24.60
N ASP A 48 2.12 12.42 24.77
CA ASP A 48 2.65 13.40 23.84
C ASP A 48 3.19 12.70 22.56
N TRP A 49 3.53 13.47 21.54
CA TRP A 49 4.00 12.91 20.27
C TRP A 49 5.28 12.06 20.43
N LYS A 50 6.19 12.38 21.38
CA LYS A 50 7.43 11.63 21.60
C LYS A 50 7.16 10.26 22.20
N ARG A 51 6.33 10.20 23.26
CA ARG A 51 5.93 8.94 23.87
C ARG A 51 5.14 8.07 22.92
N TYR A 52 4.25 8.68 22.14
CA TYR A 52 3.49 7.98 21.10
C TYR A 52 4.44 7.37 20.07
N THR A 53 5.41 8.15 19.56
CA THR A 53 6.43 7.68 18.61
C THR A 53 7.25 6.52 19.18
N ILE A 54 7.72 6.64 20.42
CA ILE A 54 8.50 5.58 21.08
C ILE A 54 7.65 4.29 21.18
N SER A 55 6.37 4.40 21.54
CA SER A 55 5.47 3.24 21.61
C SER A 55 5.28 2.58 20.25
N VAL A 56 5.10 3.35 19.18
CA VAL A 56 5.02 2.86 17.78
C VAL A 56 6.30 2.11 17.41
N LEU A 57 7.46 2.70 17.65
CA LEU A 57 8.76 2.11 17.30
C LEU A 57 9.04 0.82 18.08
N ILE A 58 8.79 0.80 19.39
CA ILE A 58 8.96 -0.40 20.21
C ILE A 58 8.04 -1.51 19.72
N PHE A 59 6.74 -1.22 19.52
CA PHE A 59 5.76 -2.19 19.05
C PHE A 59 6.14 -2.78 17.69
N SER A 60 6.52 -1.93 16.73
CA SER A 60 6.93 -2.37 15.40
C SER A 60 8.24 -3.15 15.42
N THR A 61 9.20 -2.75 16.26
CA THR A 61 10.48 -3.47 16.40
C THR A 61 10.26 -4.87 17.00
N ILE A 62 9.47 -4.99 18.05
CA ILE A 62 9.16 -6.29 18.68
C ILE A 62 8.46 -7.19 17.67
N SER A 63 7.46 -6.67 16.93
CA SER A 63 6.74 -7.45 15.93
C SER A 63 7.64 -7.90 14.78
N MET A 64 8.56 -7.03 14.32
CA MET A 64 9.56 -7.36 13.31
C MET A 64 10.48 -8.51 13.78
N PHE A 65 10.99 -8.44 15.01
CA PHE A 65 11.81 -9.52 15.54
C PHE A 65 11.03 -10.83 15.70
N ALA A 66 9.75 -10.77 16.07
CA ALA A 66 8.89 -11.95 16.13
C ALA A 66 8.77 -12.63 14.75
N VAL A 67 8.51 -11.85 13.69
CA VAL A 67 8.49 -12.36 12.30
C VAL A 67 9.82 -13.01 11.95
N TYR A 68 10.95 -12.33 12.19
CA TYR A 68 12.28 -12.85 11.91
C TYR A 68 12.54 -14.19 12.59
N ILE A 69 12.22 -14.29 13.88
CA ILE A 69 12.45 -15.51 14.68
C ILE A 69 11.57 -16.65 14.17
N ILE A 70 10.28 -16.41 13.88
CA ILE A 70 9.37 -17.43 13.37
C ILE A 70 9.88 -17.98 12.04
N LEU A 71 10.29 -17.13 11.11
CA LEU A 71 10.79 -17.54 9.80
C LEU A 71 12.09 -18.35 9.91
N ARG A 72 12.98 -17.99 10.84
CA ARG A 72 14.22 -18.72 11.08
C ARG A 72 13.99 -20.07 11.77
N ALA A 73 12.97 -20.18 12.59
CA ALA A 73 12.67 -21.36 13.40
C ALA A 73 11.61 -22.28 12.75
N GLN A 74 11.07 -21.96 11.58
CA GLN A 74 9.89 -22.65 11.02
C GLN A 74 10.06 -24.17 10.87
N GLY A 75 11.27 -24.67 10.60
CA GLY A 75 11.54 -26.10 10.52
C GLY A 75 11.30 -26.87 11.82
N HIS A 76 11.24 -26.16 12.96
CA HIS A 76 10.96 -26.72 14.30
C HIS A 76 9.54 -26.40 14.79
N LEU A 77 8.76 -25.63 14.03
CA LEU A 77 7.40 -25.23 14.41
C LEU A 77 6.35 -26.21 13.87
N PRO A 78 5.22 -26.36 14.55
CA PRO A 78 4.11 -27.17 14.05
C PRO A 78 3.47 -26.55 12.80
N LEU A 79 2.51 -27.27 12.20
CA LEU A 79 1.82 -26.84 10.97
C LEU A 79 2.77 -26.58 9.79
N ASN A 80 3.76 -27.46 9.66
CA ASN A 80 4.72 -27.50 8.55
C ASN A 80 4.64 -28.83 7.80
N PRO A 81 3.52 -29.13 7.12
CA PRO A 81 3.30 -30.44 6.50
C PRO A 81 4.21 -30.72 5.30
N GLN A 82 4.89 -29.68 4.80
CA GLN A 82 5.87 -29.78 3.70
C GLN A 82 7.31 -29.88 4.20
N GLU A 83 7.53 -29.89 5.52
CA GLU A 83 8.85 -29.99 6.16
C GLU A 83 9.85 -28.92 5.70
N PHE A 84 9.36 -27.68 5.43
CA PHE A 84 10.22 -26.59 5.04
C PHE A 84 11.22 -26.21 6.13
N ASP A 85 12.48 -26.09 5.76
CA ASP A 85 13.55 -25.58 6.62
C ASP A 85 13.38 -24.10 6.97
N GLY A 86 14.11 -23.62 7.98
CA GLY A 86 14.19 -22.19 8.29
C GLY A 86 14.76 -21.39 7.13
N THR A 87 14.13 -20.25 6.81
CA THR A 87 14.58 -19.37 5.71
C THR A 87 16.00 -18.83 5.97
N THR A 88 16.72 -18.43 4.91
CA THR A 88 18.05 -17.81 5.06
C THR A 88 17.96 -16.50 5.89
N SER A 89 19.05 -16.09 6.52
CA SER A 89 19.05 -14.90 7.38
C SER A 89 18.70 -13.61 6.63
N HIS A 90 19.20 -13.43 5.40
CA HIS A 90 18.90 -12.25 4.60
C HIS A 90 17.45 -12.24 4.11
N LEU A 91 16.86 -13.41 3.77
CA LEU A 91 15.46 -13.53 3.38
C LEU A 91 14.54 -13.27 4.57
N ALA A 92 14.83 -13.87 5.75
CA ALA A 92 14.09 -13.60 6.97
C ALA A 92 14.13 -12.11 7.37
N PHE A 93 15.29 -11.45 7.22
CA PHE A 93 15.43 -10.02 7.47
C PHE A 93 14.59 -9.18 6.51
N ASN A 94 14.68 -9.45 5.20
CA ASN A 94 13.89 -8.75 4.19
C ASN A 94 12.40 -8.91 4.45
N THR A 95 11.93 -10.15 4.67
CA THR A 95 10.51 -10.44 4.94
C THR A 95 10.03 -9.76 6.24
N ALA A 96 10.82 -9.81 7.31
CA ALA A 96 10.47 -9.17 8.57
C ALA A 96 10.39 -7.63 8.41
N ALA A 97 11.34 -7.02 7.72
CA ALA A 97 11.34 -5.59 7.41
C ALA A 97 10.13 -5.21 6.54
N SER A 98 9.88 -6.01 5.50
CA SER A 98 8.79 -5.83 4.55
C SER A 98 7.42 -5.86 5.21
N PHE A 99 7.12 -6.90 5.99
CA PHE A 99 5.82 -7.03 6.63
C PHE A 99 5.62 -6.02 7.78
N SER A 100 6.69 -5.67 8.50
CA SER A 100 6.62 -4.64 9.56
C SER A 100 6.39 -3.24 9.02
N SER A 101 6.85 -2.96 7.81
CA SER A 101 6.66 -1.68 7.13
C SER A 101 5.37 -1.57 6.35
N ASN A 102 4.53 -2.62 6.35
CA ASN A 102 3.31 -2.74 5.51
C ASN A 102 3.60 -2.81 4.01
N THR A 103 4.83 -3.18 3.62
CA THR A 103 5.22 -3.30 2.22
C THR A 103 4.77 -4.63 1.62
N ASN A 104 4.92 -5.71 2.36
CA ASN A 104 4.66 -7.08 1.96
C ASN A 104 5.40 -7.53 0.67
N TRP A 105 6.54 -6.91 0.35
CA TRP A 105 7.46 -7.41 -0.65
C TRP A 105 7.93 -8.82 -0.30
N GLN A 106 7.87 -9.75 -1.25
CA GLN A 106 8.22 -11.15 -1.08
C GLN A 106 9.24 -11.56 -2.15
N SER A 107 10.47 -11.85 -1.73
CA SER A 107 11.52 -12.40 -2.60
C SER A 107 11.46 -13.93 -2.69
N TYR A 108 10.29 -14.54 -2.51
CA TYR A 108 10.05 -15.99 -2.45
C TYR A 108 8.63 -16.32 -2.86
N GLY A 109 8.41 -17.56 -3.29
CA GLY A 109 7.07 -18.15 -3.40
C GLY A 109 6.61 -18.68 -2.05
N GLY A 110 5.44 -18.22 -1.57
CA GLY A 110 4.93 -18.62 -0.25
C GLY A 110 4.72 -20.13 -0.13
N GLU A 111 4.14 -20.73 -1.16
CA GLU A 111 3.85 -22.17 -1.27
C GLU A 111 5.09 -23.07 -1.33
N SER A 112 6.23 -22.55 -1.73
CA SER A 112 7.48 -23.30 -1.84
C SER A 112 8.49 -23.00 -0.74
N THR A 113 8.16 -22.06 0.18
CA THR A 113 9.15 -21.54 1.15
C THR A 113 8.63 -21.50 2.57
N LEU A 114 7.32 -21.25 2.79
CA LEU A 114 6.78 -20.97 4.12
C LEU A 114 5.78 -21.99 4.61
N SER A 115 5.97 -22.43 5.87
CA SER A 115 5.01 -23.26 6.59
C SER A 115 3.70 -22.50 6.87
N TYR A 116 2.61 -23.22 7.13
CA TYR A 116 1.34 -22.60 7.52
C TYR A 116 1.47 -21.78 8.82
N MET A 117 2.28 -22.26 9.77
CA MET A 117 2.57 -21.51 10.99
C MET A 117 3.22 -20.16 10.67
N SER A 118 4.21 -20.12 9.77
CA SER A 118 4.87 -18.89 9.33
C SER A 118 3.90 -17.97 8.61
N GLN A 119 3.08 -18.49 7.69
CA GLN A 119 2.06 -17.73 6.98
C GLN A 119 1.03 -17.08 7.94
N MET A 120 0.60 -17.82 8.98
CA MET A 120 -0.41 -17.33 9.93
C MET A 120 0.17 -16.40 10.98
N LEU A 121 1.15 -16.88 11.77
CA LEU A 121 1.63 -16.13 12.94
C LEU A 121 2.62 -15.02 12.58
N ALA A 122 3.46 -15.23 11.57
CA ALA A 122 4.34 -14.16 11.11
C ALA A 122 3.60 -13.22 10.16
N LEU A 123 3.11 -13.72 9.01
CA LEU A 123 2.65 -12.83 7.95
C LEU A 123 1.23 -12.28 8.18
N THR A 124 0.24 -13.15 8.41
CA THR A 124 -1.15 -12.71 8.59
C THR A 124 -1.31 -11.82 9.83
N VAL A 125 -0.70 -12.19 10.96
CA VAL A 125 -0.71 -11.34 12.16
C VAL A 125 -0.05 -9.98 11.87
N GLN A 126 1.07 -9.98 11.15
CA GLN A 126 1.77 -8.74 10.84
C GLN A 126 0.95 -7.84 9.89
N ASN A 127 0.12 -8.40 9.01
CA ASN A 127 -0.80 -7.63 8.19
C ASN A 127 -1.79 -6.84 9.04
N PHE A 128 -2.32 -7.41 10.14
CA PHE A 128 -3.14 -6.65 11.09
C PHE A 128 -2.33 -5.58 11.82
N VAL A 129 -1.16 -5.94 12.31
CA VAL A 129 -0.31 -5.08 13.13
C VAL A 129 0.15 -3.84 12.35
N SER A 130 0.72 -4.04 11.16
CA SER A 130 1.27 -2.95 10.34
C SER A 130 0.19 -2.02 9.79
N ALA A 131 -0.97 -2.57 9.41
CA ALA A 131 -2.14 -1.79 9.00
C ALA A 131 -2.68 -0.92 10.16
N ALA A 132 -2.83 -1.50 11.35
CA ALA A 132 -3.29 -0.77 12.52
C ALA A 132 -2.34 0.40 12.86
N VAL A 133 -1.02 0.20 12.78
CA VAL A 133 -0.02 1.27 12.99
C VAL A 133 -0.24 2.42 12.00
N GLY A 134 -0.46 2.14 10.72
CA GLY A 134 -0.74 3.19 9.73
C GLY A 134 -2.00 4.01 10.07
N ILE A 135 -3.09 3.32 10.43
CA ILE A 135 -4.36 3.97 10.79
C ILE A 135 -4.19 4.85 12.04
N VAL A 136 -3.57 4.34 13.10
CA VAL A 136 -3.47 5.15 14.33
C VAL A 136 -2.59 6.37 14.18
N VAL A 137 -1.57 6.33 13.31
CA VAL A 137 -0.73 7.50 13.01
C VAL A 137 -1.53 8.60 12.32
N VAL A 138 -2.38 8.27 11.36
CA VAL A 138 -3.24 9.31 10.75
C VAL A 138 -4.25 9.87 11.75
N ILE A 139 -4.81 9.06 12.63
CA ILE A 139 -5.70 9.54 13.71
C ILE A 139 -4.98 10.55 14.62
N VAL A 140 -3.71 10.29 14.94
CA VAL A 140 -2.89 11.25 15.71
C VAL A 140 -2.68 12.55 14.94
N LEU A 141 -2.44 12.49 13.63
CA LEU A 141 -2.33 13.70 12.80
C LEU A 141 -3.64 14.48 12.78
N ILE A 142 -4.78 13.81 12.64
CA ILE A 142 -6.10 14.43 12.70
C ILE A 142 -6.33 15.11 14.06
N ARG A 143 -5.94 14.44 15.16
CA ARG A 143 -5.97 15.05 16.50
C ARG A 143 -5.06 16.28 16.62
N GLY A 144 -3.92 16.28 15.90
CA GLY A 144 -3.05 17.46 15.78
C GLY A 144 -3.76 18.69 15.22
N PHE A 145 -4.65 18.51 14.23
CA PHE A 145 -5.47 19.59 13.67
C PHE A 145 -6.62 20.02 14.61
N THR A 146 -7.24 19.07 15.31
CA THR A 146 -8.45 19.35 16.12
C THR A 146 -8.12 19.91 17.49
N ARG A 147 -7.05 19.45 18.12
CA ARG A 147 -6.64 19.88 19.47
C ARG A 147 -5.99 21.25 19.47
N ARG A 148 -6.04 21.93 20.61
CA ARG A 148 -5.56 23.32 20.78
C ARG A 148 -4.72 23.42 22.03
N THR A 149 -3.57 24.10 21.95
CA THR A 149 -2.69 24.45 23.09
C THR A 149 -2.42 23.27 24.05
N THR A 150 -2.26 22.08 23.50
CA THR A 150 -2.00 20.85 24.26
C THR A 150 -0.84 20.06 23.66
N THR A 151 -0.21 19.24 24.47
CA THR A 151 0.79 18.26 24.02
C THR A 151 0.22 16.85 23.88
N SER A 152 -0.97 16.61 24.41
CA SER A 152 -1.63 15.30 24.42
C SER A 152 -2.21 14.95 23.06
N LEU A 153 -1.99 13.70 22.58
CA LEU A 153 -2.43 13.23 21.27
C LEU A 153 -3.21 11.90 21.29
N GLY A 154 -3.46 11.37 22.50
CA GLY A 154 -4.13 10.09 22.70
C GLY A 154 -3.20 9.04 23.29
N ASN A 155 -3.58 7.78 23.23
CA ASN A 155 -2.80 6.65 23.74
C ASN A 155 -2.63 5.59 22.64
N PHE A 156 -1.40 5.32 22.24
CA PHE A 156 -1.07 4.37 21.18
C PHE A 156 -1.66 2.98 21.43
N TRP A 157 -1.51 2.46 22.64
CA TRP A 157 -1.97 1.10 22.97
C TRP A 157 -3.48 0.96 22.92
N VAL A 158 -4.21 2.01 23.31
CA VAL A 158 -5.67 2.08 23.19
C VAL A 158 -6.08 2.16 21.74
N ASP A 159 -5.45 3.05 20.97
CA ASP A 159 -5.78 3.29 19.57
C ASP A 159 -5.53 2.03 18.72
N VAL A 160 -4.36 1.36 18.88
CA VAL A 160 -4.04 0.14 18.12
C VAL A 160 -4.94 -1.02 18.49
N THR A 161 -5.26 -1.21 19.77
CA THR A 161 -6.18 -2.26 20.23
C THR A 161 -7.57 -2.07 19.63
N ARG A 162 -8.11 -0.86 19.68
CA ARG A 162 -9.41 -0.54 19.08
C ARG A 162 -9.40 -0.71 17.56
N CYS A 163 -8.35 -0.25 16.89
CA CYS A 163 -8.20 -0.41 15.45
C CYS A 163 -8.25 -1.88 15.05
N MET A 164 -7.50 -2.74 15.73
CA MET A 164 -7.46 -4.17 15.44
C MET A 164 -8.79 -4.86 15.74
N LEU A 165 -9.34 -4.67 16.94
CA LEU A 165 -10.52 -5.40 17.40
C LEU A 165 -11.84 -4.88 16.79
N TRP A 166 -11.98 -3.58 16.54
CA TRP A 166 -13.26 -2.99 16.16
C TRP A 166 -13.36 -2.71 14.67
N ILE A 167 -12.23 -2.54 13.97
CA ILE A 167 -12.21 -2.20 12.54
C ILE A 167 -11.70 -3.37 11.72
N LEU A 168 -10.42 -3.73 11.90
CA LEU A 168 -9.76 -4.69 11.02
C LEU A 168 -10.31 -6.11 11.17
N LEU A 169 -10.44 -6.61 12.39
CA LEU A 169 -10.86 -7.99 12.64
C LEU A 169 -12.28 -8.28 12.14
N PRO A 170 -13.32 -7.47 12.47
CA PRO A 170 -14.68 -7.75 11.99
C PRO A 170 -14.79 -7.70 10.46
N LEU A 171 -14.16 -6.72 9.82
CA LEU A 171 -14.16 -6.61 8.36
C LEU A 171 -13.44 -7.80 7.72
N SER A 172 -12.30 -8.23 8.28
CA SER A 172 -11.55 -9.38 7.77
C SER A 172 -12.30 -10.69 7.92
N VAL A 173 -13.02 -10.90 9.02
CA VAL A 173 -13.85 -12.11 9.20
C VAL A 173 -14.95 -12.17 8.16
N VAL A 174 -15.66 -11.05 7.93
CA VAL A 174 -16.73 -11.00 6.92
C VAL A 174 -16.16 -11.26 5.53
N LEU A 175 -15.07 -10.60 5.17
CA LEU A 175 -14.44 -10.78 3.86
C LEU A 175 -13.89 -12.21 3.69
N SER A 176 -13.26 -12.80 4.71
CA SER A 176 -12.78 -14.19 4.65
C SER A 176 -13.92 -15.17 4.35
N ILE A 177 -15.08 -15.02 5.00
CA ILE A 177 -16.24 -15.88 4.75
C ILE A 177 -16.74 -15.72 3.30
N LEU A 178 -16.79 -14.49 2.81
CA LEU A 178 -17.18 -14.24 1.42
C LEU A 178 -16.18 -14.85 0.43
N LEU A 179 -14.88 -14.72 0.67
CA LEU A 179 -13.84 -15.31 -0.18
C LEU A 179 -13.89 -16.84 -0.17
N VAL A 180 -14.07 -17.46 0.99
CA VAL A 180 -14.26 -18.93 1.09
C VAL A 180 -15.49 -19.36 0.31
N SER A 181 -16.59 -18.61 0.36
CA SER A 181 -17.80 -18.91 -0.42
C SER A 181 -17.57 -18.86 -1.94
N GLN A 182 -16.54 -18.13 -2.38
CA GLN A 182 -16.12 -18.06 -3.79
C GLN A 182 -15.10 -19.14 -4.18
N GLY A 183 -14.61 -19.94 -3.24
CA GLY A 183 -13.68 -21.04 -3.49
C GLY A 183 -12.22 -20.72 -3.13
N VAL A 184 -11.93 -19.59 -2.48
CA VAL A 184 -10.59 -19.30 -1.96
C VAL A 184 -10.23 -20.34 -0.89
N ILE A 185 -9.03 -20.89 -0.98
CA ILE A 185 -8.59 -22.00 -0.12
C ILE A 185 -8.47 -21.55 1.34
N GLN A 186 -9.06 -22.36 2.25
CA GLN A 186 -8.93 -22.17 3.70
C GLN A 186 -8.93 -23.53 4.41
N ASN A 187 -7.78 -24.16 4.53
CA ASN A 187 -7.62 -25.46 5.18
C ASN A 187 -6.20 -25.67 5.74
N PHE A 188 -5.97 -26.82 6.37
CA PHE A 188 -4.68 -27.24 6.92
C PHE A 188 -4.20 -28.57 6.34
N HIS A 189 -4.76 -29.00 5.21
CA HIS A 189 -4.33 -30.23 4.55
C HIS A 189 -2.91 -30.08 3.99
N SER A 190 -2.18 -31.20 3.92
CA SER A 190 -0.95 -31.26 3.13
C SER A 190 -1.24 -30.99 1.67
N TYR A 191 -0.23 -30.61 0.92
CA TYR A 191 -0.35 -30.41 -0.52
C TYR A 191 -0.81 -31.68 -1.21
N LYS A 192 -1.58 -31.55 -2.27
CA LYS A 192 -2.12 -32.68 -3.03
C LYS A 192 -1.33 -32.86 -4.31
N GLU A 193 -0.81 -34.04 -4.50
CA GLU A 193 -0.25 -34.45 -5.78
C GLU A 193 -1.37 -34.99 -6.67
N ILE A 194 -1.44 -34.51 -7.88
CA ILE A 194 -2.35 -34.98 -8.91
C ILE A 194 -1.57 -35.31 -10.17
N THR A 195 -2.08 -36.25 -10.95
CA THR A 195 -1.56 -36.57 -12.28
C THR A 195 -2.38 -35.81 -13.31
N THR A 196 -1.74 -34.99 -14.14
CA THR A 196 -2.39 -34.25 -15.23
C THR A 196 -2.85 -35.24 -16.32
N VAL A 197 -3.72 -34.78 -17.23
CA VAL A 197 -4.19 -35.58 -18.36
C VAL A 197 -3.03 -36.05 -19.24
N GLU A 198 -1.94 -35.31 -19.28
CA GLU A 198 -0.70 -35.61 -20.02
C GLU A 198 0.25 -36.57 -19.24
N GLY A 199 -0.13 -36.99 -18.03
CA GLY A 199 0.66 -37.88 -17.19
C GLY A 199 1.74 -37.20 -16.33
N ALA A 200 1.87 -35.86 -16.35
CA ALA A 200 2.78 -35.13 -15.49
C ALA A 200 2.25 -35.04 -14.05
N GLN A 201 3.15 -35.09 -13.07
CA GLN A 201 2.79 -34.83 -11.67
C GLN A 201 2.71 -33.31 -11.41
N GLN A 202 1.61 -32.87 -10.81
CA GLN A 202 1.41 -31.50 -10.40
C GLN A 202 1.07 -31.44 -8.90
N ILE A 203 1.73 -30.52 -8.18
CA ILE A 203 1.49 -30.30 -6.75
C ILE A 203 0.51 -29.15 -6.58
N PHE A 204 -0.63 -29.42 -5.96
CA PHE A 204 -1.60 -28.40 -5.57
C PHE A 204 -1.32 -27.94 -4.15
N ALA A 205 -0.86 -26.71 -4.03
CA ALA A 205 -0.65 -26.07 -2.74
C ALA A 205 -1.98 -25.85 -2.01
N MET A 206 -1.98 -26.08 -0.71
CA MET A 206 -3.10 -25.91 0.20
C MET A 206 -2.74 -24.88 1.28
N GLY A 207 -3.66 -24.58 2.17
CA GLY A 207 -3.36 -23.77 3.33
C GLY A 207 -4.48 -22.80 3.75
N PRO A 208 -4.29 -22.04 4.84
CA PRO A 208 -5.24 -21.06 5.35
C PRO A 208 -5.12 -19.71 4.61
N ALA A 209 -5.36 -19.70 3.28
CA ALA A 209 -5.13 -18.55 2.41
C ALA A 209 -6.20 -17.47 2.57
N ALA A 210 -7.50 -17.81 2.60
CA ALA A 210 -8.59 -16.81 2.57
C ALA A 210 -8.51 -15.78 3.72
N SER A 211 -8.10 -16.20 4.91
CA SER A 211 -7.94 -15.29 6.05
C SER A 211 -6.80 -14.30 5.84
N GLN A 212 -5.70 -14.70 5.20
CA GLN A 212 -4.61 -13.81 4.84
C GLN A 212 -5.03 -12.87 3.71
N VAL A 213 -5.70 -13.39 2.66
CA VAL A 213 -6.21 -12.59 1.53
C VAL A 213 -7.15 -11.49 2.03
N ALA A 214 -8.04 -11.79 2.97
CA ALA A 214 -8.95 -10.79 3.51
C ALA A 214 -8.22 -9.62 4.17
N ILE A 215 -7.27 -9.88 5.06
CA ILE A 215 -6.56 -8.79 5.74
C ILE A 215 -5.54 -8.10 4.83
N LYS A 216 -4.88 -8.83 3.90
CA LYS A 216 -3.92 -8.22 2.98
C LYS A 216 -4.57 -7.15 2.09
N GLN A 217 -5.85 -7.32 1.72
CA GLN A 217 -6.59 -6.35 0.93
C GLN A 217 -7.14 -5.21 1.80
N LEU A 218 -7.83 -5.52 2.90
CA LEU A 218 -8.38 -4.51 3.81
C LEU A 218 -7.32 -3.64 4.49
N GLY A 219 -6.17 -4.24 4.81
CA GLY A 219 -5.02 -3.54 5.41
C GLY A 219 -4.11 -2.87 4.39
N THR A 220 -4.45 -2.93 3.10
CA THR A 220 -3.59 -2.50 1.98
C THR A 220 -2.14 -2.99 2.16
N ASN A 221 -2.00 -4.24 2.54
CA ASN A 221 -0.71 -4.88 2.77
C ASN A 221 -0.15 -5.47 1.47
N GLY A 222 -1.04 -6.12 0.69
CA GLY A 222 -0.66 -6.87 -0.51
C GLY A 222 0.13 -8.12 -0.22
N GLY A 223 1.02 -8.46 -1.14
CA GLY A 223 1.65 -9.76 -1.18
C GLY A 223 0.67 -10.88 -1.50
N GLY A 224 1.08 -12.13 -1.29
CA GLY A 224 0.25 -13.30 -1.50
C GLY A 224 0.58 -14.42 -0.55
N PHE A 225 -0.39 -15.28 -0.30
CA PHE A 225 -0.16 -16.59 0.28
C PHE A 225 0.62 -17.47 -0.69
N PHE A 226 0.26 -17.35 -1.98
CA PHE A 226 0.93 -17.96 -3.12
C PHE A 226 1.75 -16.93 -3.91
N ASN A 227 2.72 -17.41 -4.69
CA ASN A 227 3.68 -16.54 -5.38
C ASN A 227 3.02 -15.53 -6.34
N SER A 228 2.05 -15.98 -7.14
CA SER A 228 1.36 -15.13 -8.12
C SER A 228 0.32 -14.20 -7.49
N ASN A 229 0.21 -14.15 -6.18
CA ASN A 229 -0.76 -13.34 -5.45
C ASN A 229 -2.20 -13.61 -5.93
N SER A 230 -2.99 -12.55 -6.13
CA SER A 230 -4.37 -12.66 -6.61
C SER A 230 -4.49 -12.91 -8.13
N ALA A 231 -3.38 -13.17 -8.84
CA ALA A 231 -3.41 -13.75 -10.17
C ALA A 231 -3.69 -15.27 -10.12
N THR A 232 -3.32 -15.94 -9.02
CA THR A 232 -3.64 -17.38 -8.88
C THR A 232 -5.12 -17.61 -8.59
N PRO A 233 -5.73 -18.65 -9.22
CA PRO A 233 -7.11 -19.05 -8.90
C PRO A 233 -7.32 -19.46 -7.44
N PHE A 234 -6.28 -19.82 -6.72
CA PHE A 234 -6.37 -20.25 -5.31
C PHE A 234 -6.61 -19.09 -4.34
N GLU A 235 -6.25 -17.87 -4.72
CA GLU A 235 -6.57 -16.66 -3.97
C GLU A 235 -7.76 -15.89 -4.56
N ASN A 236 -7.93 -15.91 -5.89
CA ASN A 236 -8.92 -15.11 -6.61
C ASN A 236 -9.58 -15.93 -7.75
N PRO A 237 -10.48 -16.88 -7.42
CA PRO A 237 -11.01 -17.85 -8.40
C PRO A 237 -12.08 -17.29 -9.34
N THR A 238 -12.85 -16.27 -8.93
CA THR A 238 -14.06 -15.83 -9.65
C THR A 238 -14.04 -14.33 -9.93
N PRO A 239 -14.79 -13.84 -10.94
CA PRO A 239 -14.95 -12.40 -11.13
C PRO A 239 -15.52 -11.69 -9.91
N PHE A 240 -16.34 -12.36 -9.09
CA PHE A 240 -16.88 -11.77 -7.87
C PHE A 240 -15.82 -11.68 -6.76
N SER A 241 -14.92 -12.68 -6.62
CA SER A 241 -13.78 -12.54 -5.70
C SER A 241 -12.86 -11.40 -6.14
N ASN A 242 -12.57 -11.28 -7.45
CA ASN A 242 -11.79 -10.19 -8.01
C ASN A 242 -12.39 -8.80 -7.68
N PHE A 243 -13.70 -8.67 -7.81
CA PHE A 243 -14.42 -7.45 -7.44
C PHE A 243 -14.35 -7.18 -5.92
N LEU A 244 -14.58 -8.20 -5.07
CA LEU A 244 -14.52 -8.05 -3.61
C LEU A 244 -13.13 -7.62 -3.12
N GLU A 245 -12.08 -8.23 -3.65
CA GLU A 245 -10.70 -7.90 -3.31
C GLU A 245 -10.36 -6.48 -3.76
N SER A 246 -10.64 -6.13 -5.03
CA SER A 246 -10.40 -4.78 -5.58
C SER A 246 -11.11 -3.69 -4.77
N VAL A 247 -12.37 -3.92 -4.38
CA VAL A 247 -13.11 -2.97 -3.54
C VAL A 247 -12.51 -2.87 -2.15
N SER A 248 -12.03 -3.99 -1.60
CA SER A 248 -11.48 -4.04 -0.24
C SER A 248 -10.21 -3.22 -0.10
N ILE A 249 -9.40 -3.09 -1.16
CA ILE A 249 -8.21 -2.23 -1.19
C ILE A 249 -8.59 -0.78 -0.84
N PHE A 250 -9.70 -0.29 -1.37
CA PHE A 250 -10.12 1.11 -1.17
C PHE A 250 -11.00 1.35 0.07
N LEU A 251 -11.56 0.29 0.66
CA LEU A 251 -12.64 0.41 1.61
C LEU A 251 -12.28 1.28 2.83
N ILE A 252 -11.21 0.93 3.52
CA ILE A 252 -10.75 1.66 4.71
C ILE A 252 -10.10 2.99 4.31
N PRO A 253 -9.19 3.07 3.33
CA PRO A 253 -8.60 4.34 2.90
C PRO A 253 -9.63 5.40 2.51
N ALA A 254 -10.63 5.04 1.71
CA ALA A 254 -11.73 5.95 1.36
C ALA A 254 -12.54 6.37 2.60
N GLY A 255 -12.87 5.42 3.47
CA GLY A 255 -13.53 5.70 4.74
C GLY A 255 -12.76 6.68 5.62
N LEU A 256 -11.43 6.58 5.65
CA LEU A 256 -10.56 7.48 6.43
C LEU A 256 -10.65 8.94 5.97
N THR A 257 -10.91 9.22 4.68
CA THR A 257 -11.13 10.59 4.21
C THR A 257 -12.36 11.22 4.87
N TYR A 258 -13.44 10.45 4.97
CA TYR A 258 -14.65 10.92 5.69
C TYR A 258 -14.43 10.99 7.20
N THR A 259 -13.68 10.03 7.79
CA THR A 259 -13.26 10.07 9.19
C THR A 259 -12.54 11.38 9.51
N PHE A 260 -11.58 11.76 8.65
CA PHE A 260 -10.88 13.05 8.76
C PHE A 260 -11.86 14.22 8.76
N GLY A 261 -12.73 14.32 7.74
CA GLY A 261 -13.70 15.41 7.63
C GLY A 261 -14.64 15.51 8.84
N LYS A 262 -15.07 14.35 9.38
CA LYS A 262 -15.93 14.27 10.56
C LYS A 262 -15.22 14.71 11.83
N MET A 263 -14.02 14.20 12.09
CA MET A 263 -13.23 14.52 13.28
C MET A 263 -12.78 16.00 13.31
N VAL A 264 -12.50 16.63 12.15
CA VAL A 264 -12.18 18.07 12.11
C VAL A 264 -13.41 18.98 12.15
N GLY A 265 -14.62 18.40 12.15
CA GLY A 265 -15.89 19.13 12.21
C GLY A 265 -16.31 19.78 10.90
N LYS A 266 -15.66 19.43 9.76
CA LYS A 266 -15.95 19.97 8.42
C LYS A 266 -15.88 18.83 7.40
N THR A 267 -16.98 18.14 7.15
CA THR A 267 -17.02 16.99 6.22
C THR A 267 -16.63 17.34 4.79
N GLY A 268 -16.80 18.59 4.36
CA GLY A 268 -16.33 19.10 3.06
C GLY A 268 -14.83 18.92 2.86
N GLN A 269 -14.02 19.01 3.92
CA GLN A 269 -12.57 18.75 3.84
C GLN A 269 -12.25 17.31 3.46
N GLY A 270 -12.97 16.35 4.06
CA GLY A 270 -12.83 14.93 3.72
C GLY A 270 -13.21 14.65 2.27
N TRP A 271 -14.32 15.23 1.81
CA TRP A 271 -14.77 15.09 0.42
C TRP A 271 -13.85 15.76 -0.59
N ALA A 272 -13.21 16.91 -0.24
CA ALA A 272 -12.21 17.54 -1.10
C ALA A 272 -10.99 16.63 -1.31
N ILE A 273 -10.48 16.02 -0.23
CA ILE A 273 -9.38 15.03 -0.30
C ILE A 273 -9.80 13.81 -1.12
N PHE A 274 -10.98 13.23 -0.84
CA PHE A 274 -11.53 12.11 -1.60
C PHE A 274 -11.62 12.42 -3.11
N SER A 275 -12.09 13.63 -3.46
CA SER A 275 -12.22 14.05 -4.87
C SER A 275 -10.86 14.20 -5.54
N ALA A 276 -9.85 14.76 -4.87
CA ALA A 276 -8.50 14.87 -5.41
C ALA A 276 -7.91 13.49 -5.72
N MET A 277 -8.04 12.55 -4.78
CA MET A 277 -7.61 11.16 -4.96
C MET A 277 -8.35 10.48 -6.12
N SER A 278 -9.68 10.66 -6.20
CA SER A 278 -10.50 10.04 -7.25
C SER A 278 -10.14 10.55 -8.65
N ILE A 279 -9.82 11.83 -8.80
CA ILE A 279 -9.42 12.41 -10.09
C ILE A 279 -8.13 11.77 -10.59
N ILE A 280 -7.12 11.63 -9.73
CA ILE A 280 -5.83 11.01 -10.09
C ILE A 280 -6.05 9.54 -10.44
N PHE A 281 -6.75 8.78 -9.59
CA PHE A 281 -7.04 7.36 -9.80
C PHE A 281 -7.76 7.10 -11.13
N LEU A 282 -8.86 7.82 -11.41
CA LEU A 282 -9.64 7.60 -12.63
C LEU A 282 -8.85 7.96 -13.89
N ALA A 283 -8.05 9.03 -13.85
CA ALA A 283 -7.16 9.39 -14.96
C ALA A 283 -6.11 8.31 -15.21
N ALA A 284 -5.52 7.75 -14.14
CA ALA A 284 -4.54 6.66 -14.23
C ALA A 284 -5.15 5.38 -14.80
N VAL A 285 -6.33 4.96 -14.32
CA VAL A 285 -7.05 3.77 -14.85
C VAL A 285 -7.33 3.92 -16.34
N PHE A 286 -7.87 5.08 -16.73
CA PHE A 286 -8.18 5.33 -18.14
C PHE A 286 -6.92 5.26 -19.02
N PHE A 287 -5.81 5.84 -18.57
CA PHE A 287 -4.55 5.83 -19.32
C PHE A 287 -3.99 4.41 -19.47
N VAL A 288 -3.87 3.64 -18.36
CA VAL A 288 -3.35 2.25 -18.41
C VAL A 288 -4.25 1.38 -19.28
N TYR A 289 -5.57 1.47 -19.11
CA TYR A 289 -6.50 0.72 -19.93
C TYR A 289 -6.31 1.01 -21.44
N GLN A 290 -6.17 2.27 -21.82
CA GLN A 290 -5.95 2.66 -23.22
C GLN A 290 -4.62 2.10 -23.76
N GLN A 291 -3.54 2.17 -22.99
CA GLN A 291 -2.24 1.64 -23.42
C GLN A 291 -2.27 0.11 -23.59
N GLU A 292 -2.89 -0.60 -22.67
CA GLU A 292 -2.99 -2.07 -22.76
C GLU A 292 -3.95 -2.52 -23.88
N GLN A 293 -5.01 -1.74 -24.16
CA GLN A 293 -5.98 -2.05 -25.20
C GLN A 293 -5.44 -1.86 -26.62
N THR A 294 -4.40 -1.03 -26.81
CA THR A 294 -3.77 -0.84 -28.13
C THR A 294 -2.95 -2.04 -28.60
N GLY A 295 -2.60 -2.96 -27.69
CA GLY A 295 -1.80 -4.14 -28.00
C GLY A 295 -0.29 -3.88 -27.97
N ASN A 296 0.47 -4.96 -28.18
CA ASN A 296 1.93 -4.93 -28.21
C ASN A 296 2.45 -4.91 -29.66
N PRO A 297 3.07 -3.83 -30.14
CA PRO A 297 3.55 -3.73 -31.52
C PRO A 297 4.56 -4.82 -31.91
N THR A 298 5.32 -5.35 -30.96
CA THR A 298 6.32 -6.41 -31.24
C THR A 298 5.65 -7.73 -31.68
N LEU A 299 4.41 -7.98 -31.30
CA LEU A 299 3.65 -9.16 -31.71
C LEU A 299 3.12 -9.02 -33.14
N ASP A 300 2.85 -7.80 -33.61
CA ASP A 300 2.39 -7.55 -34.98
C ASP A 300 3.50 -7.92 -35.99
N ASP A 301 4.75 -7.64 -35.68
CA ASP A 301 5.91 -8.02 -36.49
C ASP A 301 6.11 -9.54 -36.57
N LEU A 302 5.62 -10.28 -35.57
CA LEU A 302 5.66 -11.75 -35.53
C LEU A 302 4.43 -12.41 -36.19
N ALA A 303 3.57 -11.63 -36.82
CA ALA A 303 2.31 -12.08 -37.42
C ALA A 303 1.37 -12.80 -36.42
N VAL A 304 1.44 -12.42 -35.14
CA VAL A 304 0.54 -12.92 -34.11
C VAL A 304 -0.66 -11.98 -34.01
N SER A 305 -1.86 -12.48 -34.31
CA SER A 305 -3.07 -11.68 -34.15
C SER A 305 -3.39 -11.47 -32.69
N GLN A 306 -3.47 -10.21 -32.24
CA GLN A 306 -3.88 -9.81 -30.89
C GLN A 306 -5.39 -9.60 -30.79
N SER A 307 -6.11 -9.58 -31.92
CA SER A 307 -7.57 -9.51 -31.98
C SER A 307 -8.14 -10.84 -32.50
N TYR A 308 -9.35 -11.15 -32.10
CA TYR A 308 -10.09 -12.31 -32.58
C TYR A 308 -11.43 -11.86 -33.17
N GLU A 309 -11.57 -12.04 -34.49
CA GLU A 309 -12.78 -11.69 -35.21
C GLU A 309 -13.46 -12.97 -35.73
N MET A 310 -14.38 -13.54 -34.97
CA MET A 310 -15.16 -14.70 -35.40
C MET A 310 -16.62 -14.54 -34.98
N GLY A 311 -17.42 -13.98 -35.88
CA GLY A 311 -18.86 -13.79 -35.70
C GLY A 311 -19.20 -12.94 -34.48
N ASP A 312 -20.18 -13.37 -33.68
CA ASP A 312 -20.67 -12.65 -32.51
C ASP A 312 -19.69 -12.69 -31.30
N ASN A 313 -18.56 -13.39 -31.44
CA ASN A 313 -17.54 -13.54 -30.36
C ASN A 313 -16.28 -12.72 -30.66
N ALA A 314 -16.37 -11.67 -31.42
CA ALA A 314 -15.24 -10.80 -31.71
C ALA A 314 -14.66 -10.21 -30.41
N GLN A 315 -13.33 -10.31 -30.22
CA GLN A 315 -12.60 -9.66 -29.14
C GLN A 315 -11.73 -8.55 -29.70
N ALA A 316 -11.79 -7.38 -29.08
CA ALA A 316 -11.15 -6.17 -29.56
C ALA A 316 -9.61 -6.23 -29.55
N GLY A 317 -9.02 -7.29 -29.02
CA GLY A 317 -7.56 -7.42 -28.91
C GLY A 317 -6.99 -6.67 -27.73
N GLY A 318 -5.68 -6.41 -27.81
CA GLY A 318 -4.91 -5.72 -26.79
C GLY A 318 -3.81 -6.61 -26.18
N ASN A 319 -2.99 -6.02 -25.32
CA ASN A 319 -1.89 -6.71 -24.66
C ASN A 319 -2.41 -7.65 -23.55
N MET A 320 -2.47 -8.95 -23.86
CA MET A 320 -2.85 -9.98 -22.90
C MET A 320 -1.65 -10.67 -22.22
N GLU A 321 -0.43 -10.28 -22.57
CA GLU A 321 0.76 -10.82 -21.91
C GLU A 321 0.71 -10.57 -20.40
N GLY A 322 1.04 -11.58 -19.62
CA GLY A 322 1.01 -11.52 -18.16
C GLY A 322 -0.36 -11.28 -17.52
N LYS A 323 -1.45 -11.39 -18.29
CA LYS A 323 -2.82 -11.21 -17.79
C LYS A 323 -3.61 -12.50 -17.87
N GLU A 324 -4.41 -12.75 -16.84
CA GLU A 324 -5.30 -13.90 -16.78
C GLU A 324 -6.53 -13.70 -17.68
N LEU A 325 -6.86 -14.68 -18.52
CA LEU A 325 -8.03 -14.62 -19.40
C LEU A 325 -9.33 -14.31 -18.66
N ARG A 326 -9.49 -14.85 -17.43
CA ARG A 326 -10.69 -14.62 -16.61
C ARG A 326 -10.85 -13.17 -16.13
N ASN A 327 -9.77 -12.41 -16.06
CA ASN A 327 -9.77 -11.00 -15.64
C ASN A 327 -9.79 -10.06 -16.85
N GLY A 328 -9.12 -10.45 -17.95
CA GLY A 328 -8.99 -9.62 -19.13
C GLY A 328 -8.18 -8.33 -18.88
N ILE A 329 -8.18 -7.44 -19.85
CA ILE A 329 -7.39 -6.19 -19.80
C ILE A 329 -7.98 -5.19 -18.81
N ALA A 330 -9.31 -5.03 -18.78
CA ALA A 330 -9.96 -4.01 -17.96
C ALA A 330 -9.74 -4.24 -16.45
N ASP A 331 -10.02 -5.44 -15.96
CA ASP A 331 -9.85 -5.77 -14.55
C ASP A 331 -8.36 -5.79 -14.13
N SER A 332 -7.47 -6.19 -15.05
CA SER A 332 -6.02 -6.13 -14.83
C SER A 332 -5.54 -4.68 -14.71
N ALA A 333 -5.96 -3.77 -15.60
CA ALA A 333 -5.61 -2.36 -15.57
C ALA A 333 -6.14 -1.66 -14.29
N ILE A 334 -7.40 -1.94 -13.91
CA ILE A 334 -7.99 -1.39 -12.68
C ILE A 334 -7.19 -1.85 -11.47
N TRP A 335 -6.85 -3.14 -11.37
CA TRP A 335 -6.09 -3.66 -10.24
C TRP A 335 -4.67 -3.12 -10.19
N ALA A 336 -3.97 -3.07 -11.33
CA ALA A 336 -2.61 -2.54 -11.39
C ALA A 336 -2.53 -1.08 -10.92
N VAL A 337 -3.48 -0.24 -11.32
CA VAL A 337 -3.59 1.14 -10.84
C VAL A 337 -4.00 1.17 -9.36
N ALA A 338 -4.98 0.36 -8.95
CA ALA A 338 -5.43 0.30 -7.57
C ALA A 338 -4.29 -0.07 -6.61
N THR A 339 -3.49 -1.07 -6.96
CA THR A 339 -2.39 -1.53 -6.11
C THR A 339 -1.25 -0.53 -6.03
N THR A 340 -0.94 0.20 -7.12
CA THR A 340 0.15 1.19 -7.16
C THR A 340 -0.25 2.55 -6.60
N ASP A 341 -1.52 2.91 -6.63
CA ASP A 341 -2.07 4.10 -5.99
C ASP A 341 -2.26 3.92 -4.47
N ALA A 342 -2.74 2.72 -4.07
CA ALA A 342 -3.17 2.46 -2.70
C ALA A 342 -2.11 1.79 -1.82
N SER A 343 -0.86 1.69 -2.25
CA SER A 343 0.21 1.02 -1.47
C SER A 343 -0.20 -0.39 -1.04
N ASN A 344 -0.81 -1.15 -1.96
CA ASN A 344 -1.30 -2.49 -1.62
C ASN A 344 -0.28 -3.58 -1.94
N GLY A 345 0.26 -3.60 -3.17
CA GLY A 345 1.28 -4.57 -3.60
C GLY A 345 0.77 -5.91 -4.11
N SER A 346 -0.50 -6.30 -3.86
CA SER A 346 -1.06 -7.49 -4.49
C SER A 346 -1.35 -7.23 -5.96
N VAL A 347 -1.22 -8.28 -6.77
CA VAL A 347 -1.43 -8.21 -8.22
C VAL A 347 -2.39 -9.30 -8.69
N ASN A 348 -3.16 -9.02 -9.74
CA ASN A 348 -3.95 -10.02 -10.47
C ASN A 348 -3.41 -10.25 -11.90
N SER A 349 -2.29 -9.62 -12.22
CA SER A 349 -1.60 -9.68 -13.50
C SER A 349 -0.12 -9.31 -13.30
N MET A 350 0.73 -9.68 -14.24
CA MET A 350 2.18 -9.46 -14.17
C MET A 350 2.53 -8.05 -14.67
N HIS A 351 2.92 -7.15 -13.78
CA HIS A 351 3.22 -5.75 -14.13
C HIS A 351 4.43 -5.61 -15.07
N ASP A 352 5.35 -6.57 -15.04
CA ASP A 352 6.53 -6.63 -15.90
C ASP A 352 6.17 -6.73 -17.40
N SER A 353 5.03 -7.37 -17.71
CA SER A 353 4.51 -7.58 -19.06
C SER A 353 3.55 -6.48 -19.54
N TYR A 354 3.42 -5.39 -18.80
CA TYR A 354 2.62 -4.24 -19.24
C TYR A 354 3.37 -3.43 -20.30
N MET A 355 2.64 -2.75 -21.17
CA MET A 355 3.22 -1.81 -22.12
C MET A 355 4.10 -0.78 -21.40
N PRO A 356 5.22 -0.34 -22.00
CA PRO A 356 6.20 0.50 -21.32
C PRO A 356 5.62 1.77 -20.68
N LEU A 357 4.68 2.45 -21.34
CA LEU A 357 4.02 3.63 -20.76
C LEU A 357 3.05 3.27 -19.63
N SER A 358 2.42 2.09 -19.68
CA SER A 358 1.66 1.59 -18.52
C SER A 358 2.58 1.35 -17.34
N GLY A 359 3.71 0.66 -17.54
CA GLY A 359 4.74 0.47 -16.52
C GLY A 359 5.26 1.79 -15.94
N ALA A 360 5.50 2.79 -16.82
CA ALA A 360 5.86 4.14 -16.41
C ALA A 360 4.83 4.77 -15.48
N LEU A 361 3.54 4.64 -15.82
CA LEU A 361 2.47 5.21 -14.98
C LEU A 361 2.31 4.46 -13.66
N LEU A 362 2.44 3.13 -13.63
CA LEU A 362 2.42 2.36 -12.39
C LEU A 362 3.56 2.78 -11.45
N MET A 363 4.78 2.99 -11.98
CA MET A 363 5.87 3.57 -11.20
C MET A 363 5.56 5.00 -10.76
N PHE A 364 4.99 5.82 -11.65
CA PHE A 364 4.64 7.20 -11.33
C PHE A 364 3.60 7.31 -10.21
N ASN A 365 2.58 6.46 -10.20
CA ASN A 365 1.61 6.39 -9.10
C ASN A 365 2.31 6.19 -7.75
N MET A 366 3.24 5.23 -7.68
CA MET A 366 4.06 5.02 -6.48
C MET A 366 4.95 6.25 -6.19
N HIS A 367 5.55 6.89 -7.21
CA HIS A 367 6.38 8.08 -7.07
C HIS A 367 5.61 9.31 -6.53
N LEU A 368 4.29 9.37 -6.67
CA LEU A 368 3.46 10.38 -6.00
C LEU A 368 3.45 10.22 -4.48
N GLY A 369 4.00 9.11 -3.94
CA GLY A 369 4.05 8.82 -2.51
C GLY A 369 2.91 7.91 -2.04
N GLU A 370 2.26 7.22 -2.99
CA GLU A 370 1.12 6.32 -2.72
C GLU A 370 0.05 6.98 -1.84
N ILE A 371 -0.31 8.20 -2.21
CA ILE A 371 -1.24 9.04 -1.45
C ILE A 371 -2.66 9.02 -2.01
N VAL A 372 -2.89 8.33 -3.13
CA VAL A 372 -4.19 8.22 -3.79
C VAL A 372 -4.92 7.01 -3.23
N PHE A 373 -5.83 7.20 -2.28
CA PHE A 373 -6.39 6.14 -1.46
C PHE A 373 -5.32 5.20 -0.90
N GLY A 374 -4.14 5.74 -0.68
CA GLY A 374 -2.91 5.02 -0.41
C GLY A 374 -2.95 4.18 0.84
N GLY A 375 -1.85 3.53 1.18
CA GLY A 375 -1.73 2.60 2.28
C GLY A 375 -2.56 3.01 3.49
N VAL A 376 -3.27 2.05 4.08
CA VAL A 376 -4.28 2.34 5.09
C VAL A 376 -3.73 3.23 6.22
N GLY A 377 -4.20 4.47 6.24
CA GLY A 377 -3.66 5.55 7.08
C GLY A 377 -2.50 6.31 6.45
N SER A 378 -1.48 5.64 5.90
CA SER A 378 -0.29 6.30 5.33
C SER A 378 -0.63 7.19 4.13
N GLY A 379 -1.48 6.75 3.24
CA GLY A 379 -1.91 7.56 2.11
C GLY A 379 -2.64 8.83 2.52
N LEU A 380 -3.52 8.74 3.52
CA LEU A 380 -4.23 9.93 3.98
C LEU A 380 -3.29 10.90 4.72
N TYR A 381 -2.38 10.43 5.61
CA TYR A 381 -1.47 11.38 6.23
C TYR A 381 -0.50 11.98 5.21
N GLY A 382 -0.09 11.24 4.18
CA GLY A 382 0.70 11.77 3.08
C GLY A 382 -0.05 12.84 2.29
N MET A 383 -1.28 12.57 1.87
CA MET A 383 -2.12 13.55 1.19
C MET A 383 -2.36 14.81 2.05
N LEU A 384 -2.50 14.68 3.37
CA LEU A 384 -2.61 15.82 4.27
C LEU A 384 -1.30 16.61 4.36
N VAL A 385 -0.12 15.96 4.28
CA VAL A 385 1.17 16.65 4.15
C VAL A 385 1.23 17.43 2.84
N PHE A 386 0.80 16.83 1.72
CA PHE A 386 0.70 17.57 0.44
C PHE A 386 -0.30 18.72 0.49
N ALA A 387 -1.42 18.55 1.21
CA ALA A 387 -2.37 19.67 1.44
C ALA A 387 -1.71 20.82 2.22
N ILE A 388 -0.87 20.53 3.21
CA ILE A 388 -0.09 21.53 3.94
C ILE A 388 0.89 22.24 2.98
N ILE A 389 1.61 21.50 2.14
CA ILE A 389 2.53 22.05 1.14
C ILE A 389 1.76 22.93 0.15
N ALA A 390 0.62 22.46 -0.37
CA ALA A 390 -0.22 23.21 -1.30
C ALA A 390 -0.68 24.55 -0.70
N VAL A 391 -1.20 24.52 0.52
CA VAL A 391 -1.62 25.75 1.23
C VAL A 391 -0.43 26.67 1.48
N PHE A 392 0.74 26.14 1.79
CA PHE A 392 1.96 26.92 2.00
C PHE A 392 2.39 27.63 0.72
N VAL A 393 2.44 26.91 -0.41
CA VAL A 393 2.79 27.48 -1.73
C VAL A 393 1.77 28.55 -2.14
N ALA A 394 0.47 28.25 -2.02
CA ALA A 394 -0.58 29.22 -2.33
C ALA A 394 -0.48 30.49 -1.46
N GLY A 395 -0.20 30.32 -0.16
CA GLY A 395 -0.01 31.44 0.76
C GLY A 395 1.15 32.34 0.37
N LEU A 396 2.29 31.75 0.00
CA LEU A 396 3.46 32.50 -0.47
C LEU A 396 3.19 33.25 -1.79
N MET A 397 2.49 32.63 -2.74
CA MET A 397 2.14 33.25 -4.02
C MET A 397 1.23 34.48 -3.86
N ILE A 398 0.35 34.47 -2.88
CA ILE A 398 -0.63 35.54 -2.63
C ILE A 398 -0.10 36.56 -1.60
N GLY A 399 1.07 36.30 -0.98
CA GLY A 399 1.65 37.16 0.06
C GLY A 399 0.90 37.08 1.40
N ARG A 400 0.28 35.95 1.72
CA ARG A 400 -0.50 35.72 2.96
C ARG A 400 0.12 34.67 3.85
N THR A 401 -0.17 34.72 5.15
CA THR A 401 0.27 33.68 6.09
C THR A 401 -0.42 32.35 5.77
N PRO A 402 0.32 31.28 5.42
CA PRO A 402 -0.27 29.99 5.14
C PRO A 402 -0.96 29.39 6.37
N GLU A 403 -2.19 28.93 6.20
CA GLU A 403 -2.95 28.27 7.26
C GLU A 403 -3.80 27.12 6.70
N TYR A 404 -3.83 25.99 7.42
CA TYR A 404 -4.68 24.85 7.09
C TYR A 404 -5.52 24.47 8.30
N LEU A 405 -6.85 24.38 8.10
CA LEU A 405 -7.82 24.10 9.17
C LEU A 405 -7.70 25.05 10.39
N GLY A 406 -7.34 26.31 10.13
CA GLY A 406 -7.11 27.32 11.16
C GLY A 406 -5.79 27.16 11.92
N LYS A 407 -4.87 26.30 11.46
CA LYS A 407 -3.52 26.19 12.02
C LYS A 407 -2.52 26.86 11.10
N LYS A 408 -1.74 27.81 11.63
CA LYS A 408 -0.67 28.47 10.86
C LYS A 408 0.42 27.44 10.51
N VAL A 409 0.81 27.42 9.24
CA VAL A 409 1.91 26.60 8.74
C VAL A 409 3.17 27.46 8.69
N GLY A 410 4.16 27.10 9.49
CA GLY A 410 5.43 27.82 9.58
C GLY A 410 6.63 26.98 9.17
N PRO A 411 7.86 27.49 9.37
CA PRO A 411 9.08 26.80 8.95
C PRO A 411 9.26 25.40 9.59
N LYS A 412 8.78 25.23 10.82
CA LYS A 412 8.88 23.93 11.53
C LYS A 412 8.03 22.87 10.83
N GLU A 413 6.77 23.19 10.51
CA GLU A 413 5.85 22.29 9.84
C GLU A 413 6.36 21.95 8.43
N MET A 414 6.89 22.94 7.72
CA MET A 414 7.45 22.75 6.38
C MET A 414 8.73 21.89 6.38
N LYS A 415 9.59 22.01 7.39
CA LYS A 415 10.74 21.11 7.54
C LYS A 415 10.29 19.66 7.72
N LEU A 416 9.27 19.41 8.55
CA LEU A 416 8.74 18.07 8.78
C LEU A 416 8.05 17.50 7.53
N ALA A 417 7.29 18.32 6.81
CA ALA A 417 6.72 17.97 5.51
C ALA A 417 7.80 17.66 4.46
N GLY A 418 8.89 18.44 4.45
CA GLY A 418 10.05 18.19 3.59
C GLY A 418 10.73 16.86 3.89
N ILE A 419 10.96 16.53 5.17
CA ILE A 419 11.52 15.23 5.57
C ILE A 419 10.62 14.08 5.09
N TYR A 420 9.29 14.21 5.27
CA TYR A 420 8.33 13.21 4.83
C TYR A 420 8.51 12.83 3.35
N PHE A 421 8.60 13.82 2.49
CA PHE A 421 8.68 13.62 1.04
C PHE A 421 10.09 13.23 0.57
N LEU A 422 11.13 13.94 1.05
CA LEU A 422 12.49 13.81 0.52
C LEU A 422 13.13 12.45 0.85
N ILE A 423 12.80 11.85 2.00
CA ILE A 423 13.48 10.63 2.43
C ILE A 423 13.15 9.44 1.52
N SER A 424 11.88 9.29 1.12
CA SER A 424 11.47 8.22 0.21
C SER A 424 12.09 8.40 -1.17
N SER A 425 12.03 9.61 -1.71
CA SER A 425 12.63 9.94 -3.01
C SER A 425 14.14 9.71 -3.03
N ALA A 426 14.84 10.13 -1.97
CA ALA A 426 16.28 9.94 -1.85
C ALA A 426 16.63 8.45 -1.77
N MET A 427 15.92 7.65 -0.97
CA MET A 427 16.18 6.22 -0.85
C MET A 427 15.97 5.50 -2.17
N ILE A 428 14.88 5.76 -2.90
CA ILE A 428 14.60 5.16 -4.20
C ILE A 428 15.74 5.43 -5.19
N LEU A 429 16.10 6.70 -5.37
CA LEU A 429 17.08 7.10 -6.36
C LEU A 429 18.51 6.63 -6.00
N ILE A 430 18.90 6.73 -4.72
CA ILE A 430 20.21 6.28 -4.24
C ILE A 430 20.36 4.77 -4.36
N THR A 431 19.37 3.99 -3.91
CA THR A 431 19.46 2.52 -3.97
C THR A 431 19.39 2.00 -5.40
N THR A 432 18.59 2.63 -6.28
CA THR A 432 18.62 2.35 -7.73
C THR A 432 20.00 2.64 -8.31
N ALA A 433 20.58 3.82 -8.03
CA ALA A 433 21.91 4.21 -8.53
C ALA A 433 23.00 3.23 -8.05
N ILE A 434 22.95 2.79 -6.79
CA ILE A 434 23.87 1.78 -6.27
C ILE A 434 23.68 0.46 -7.04
N ALA A 435 22.44 -0.02 -7.21
CA ALA A 435 22.17 -1.30 -7.86
C ALA A 435 22.68 -1.34 -9.32
N VAL A 436 22.45 -0.29 -10.08
CA VAL A 436 22.95 -0.23 -11.46
C VAL A 436 24.47 -0.06 -11.57
N SER A 437 25.14 0.33 -10.48
CA SER A 437 26.59 0.58 -10.45
C SER A 437 27.42 -0.62 -9.95
N VAL A 438 26.80 -1.60 -9.27
CA VAL A 438 27.50 -2.74 -8.70
C VAL A 438 27.13 -4.05 -9.41
N LYS A 439 28.10 -4.97 -9.55
CA LYS A 439 27.88 -6.26 -10.22
C LYS A 439 26.74 -7.08 -9.61
N GLN A 440 26.60 -7.07 -8.29
CA GLN A 440 25.55 -7.80 -7.56
C GLN A 440 24.15 -7.26 -7.88
N GLY A 441 24.02 -5.97 -8.10
CA GLY A 441 22.76 -5.35 -8.51
C GLY A 441 22.46 -5.62 -10.00
N GLN A 442 23.47 -5.48 -10.87
CA GLN A 442 23.33 -5.75 -12.31
C GLN A 442 23.00 -7.22 -12.64
N ALA A 443 23.30 -8.15 -11.75
CA ALA A 443 23.00 -9.57 -11.92
C ALA A 443 21.54 -9.95 -11.60
N GLY A 444 20.73 -9.01 -11.11
CA GLY A 444 19.35 -9.27 -10.73
C GLY A 444 18.34 -9.26 -11.87
N PRO A 445 18.37 -8.27 -12.78
CA PRO A 445 17.43 -8.18 -13.88
C PRO A 445 17.52 -9.37 -14.83
N LEU A 446 16.37 -9.84 -15.30
CA LEU A 446 16.28 -10.84 -16.35
C LEU A 446 16.53 -10.21 -17.72
N ASN A 447 16.03 -8.99 -17.90
CA ASN A 447 16.16 -8.25 -19.14
C ASN A 447 17.36 -7.29 -19.12
N THR A 448 17.77 -6.85 -20.30
CA THR A 448 18.86 -5.88 -20.49
C THR A 448 18.30 -4.52 -20.93
N GLY A 449 19.16 -3.50 -21.01
CA GLY A 449 18.79 -2.20 -21.53
C GLY A 449 17.79 -1.44 -20.66
N ALA A 450 16.85 -0.76 -21.30
CA ALA A 450 15.88 0.11 -20.64
C ALA A 450 14.90 -0.67 -19.77
N HIS A 451 14.49 -1.87 -20.19
CA HIS A 451 13.59 -2.72 -19.41
C HIS A 451 14.28 -3.24 -18.14
N GLY A 452 15.51 -3.76 -18.24
CA GLY A 452 16.27 -4.21 -17.05
C GLY A 452 16.56 -3.07 -16.06
N PHE A 453 16.75 -1.84 -16.54
CA PHE A 453 16.78 -0.67 -15.65
C PHE A 453 15.42 -0.44 -14.98
N SER A 454 14.31 -0.61 -15.71
CA SER A 454 12.96 -0.48 -15.17
C SER A 454 12.66 -1.53 -14.11
N GLU A 455 13.14 -2.78 -14.24
CA GLU A 455 13.01 -3.82 -13.20
C GLU A 455 13.68 -3.39 -11.88
N ILE A 456 14.90 -2.82 -11.95
CA ILE A 456 15.61 -2.32 -10.76
C ILE A 456 14.88 -1.10 -10.17
N LEU A 457 14.52 -0.13 -11.02
CA LEU A 457 13.84 1.09 -10.59
C LEU A 457 12.50 0.76 -9.95
N TYR A 458 11.71 -0.15 -10.56
CA TYR A 458 10.43 -0.59 -10.01
C TYR A 458 10.60 -1.23 -8.63
N ALA A 459 11.58 -2.12 -8.47
CA ALA A 459 11.82 -2.79 -7.19
C ALA A 459 12.11 -1.78 -6.06
N PHE A 460 13.02 -0.84 -6.28
CA PHE A 460 13.33 0.16 -5.26
C PHE A 460 12.24 1.23 -5.12
N THR A 461 11.45 1.51 -6.16
CA THR A 461 10.25 2.34 -6.06
C THR A 461 9.21 1.68 -5.18
N SER A 462 8.90 0.41 -5.42
CA SER A 462 7.94 -0.37 -4.65
C SER A 462 8.36 -0.48 -3.17
N GLN A 463 9.61 -0.86 -2.92
CA GLN A 463 10.18 -0.93 -1.57
C GLN A 463 10.28 0.44 -0.90
N GLY A 464 10.64 1.48 -1.69
CA GLY A 464 10.82 2.86 -1.22
C GLY A 464 9.53 3.63 -0.98
N GLN A 465 8.39 3.06 -1.38
CA GLN A 465 7.05 3.60 -1.08
C GLN A 465 6.21 2.64 -0.22
N ASN A 466 6.81 1.50 0.18
CA ASN A 466 6.14 0.44 0.94
C ASN A 466 4.94 -0.19 0.19
N ASN A 467 5.06 -0.40 -1.13
CA ASN A 467 4.02 -1.01 -1.97
C ASN A 467 4.03 -2.55 -1.89
N GLY A 468 5.08 -3.18 -2.41
CA GLY A 468 5.24 -4.63 -2.44
C GLY A 468 5.07 -5.29 -3.81
N SER A 469 4.45 -4.64 -4.81
CA SER A 469 4.41 -5.17 -6.18
C SER A 469 5.80 -5.15 -6.83
N ALA A 470 6.01 -6.01 -7.83
CA ALA A 470 7.29 -6.16 -8.51
C ALA A 470 7.12 -6.22 -10.02
N PHE A 471 8.16 -5.82 -10.74
CA PHE A 471 8.45 -6.38 -12.05
C PHE A 471 9.16 -7.71 -11.81
N ALA A 472 8.50 -8.81 -12.19
CA ALA A 472 8.90 -10.16 -11.77
C ALA A 472 10.11 -10.71 -12.53
N GLY A 473 10.63 -10.00 -13.52
CA GLY A 473 11.91 -10.29 -14.16
C GLY A 473 13.11 -10.13 -13.22
N LEU A 474 12.97 -9.40 -12.12
CA LEU A 474 14.05 -9.21 -11.16
C LEU A 474 14.25 -10.43 -10.24
N THR A 475 15.45 -11.03 -10.26
CA THR A 475 15.89 -12.04 -9.30
C THR A 475 16.20 -11.39 -7.95
N ALA A 476 15.17 -11.24 -7.12
CA ALA A 476 15.23 -10.49 -5.86
C ALA A 476 15.78 -11.27 -4.67
N ASN A 477 15.77 -12.64 -4.70
CA ASN A 477 16.24 -13.44 -3.55
C ASN A 477 17.76 -13.57 -3.51
N THR A 478 18.46 -12.46 -3.45
CA THR A 478 19.92 -12.39 -3.29
C THR A 478 20.26 -11.65 -1.99
N TRP A 479 21.48 -11.84 -1.49
CA TRP A 479 21.94 -11.10 -0.32
C TRP A 479 21.87 -9.58 -0.56
N PHE A 480 22.22 -9.11 -1.75
CA PHE A 480 22.23 -7.70 -2.12
C PHE A 480 20.81 -7.10 -2.05
N TYR A 481 19.86 -7.64 -2.83
CA TYR A 481 18.50 -7.10 -2.91
C TYR A 481 17.74 -7.29 -1.60
N ASN A 482 17.89 -8.41 -0.91
CA ASN A 482 17.23 -8.62 0.38
C ASN A 482 17.73 -7.66 1.46
N THR A 483 19.04 -7.34 1.49
CA THR A 483 19.60 -6.45 2.51
C THR A 483 19.30 -4.99 2.18
N THR A 484 19.58 -4.53 0.97
CA THR A 484 19.34 -3.14 0.56
C THR A 484 17.86 -2.80 0.57
N GLY A 485 17.01 -3.71 0.08
CA GLY A 485 15.55 -3.55 0.10
C GLY A 485 14.99 -3.51 1.51
N GLY A 486 15.42 -4.41 2.39
CA GLY A 486 15.01 -4.40 3.81
C GLY A 486 15.33 -3.09 4.51
N ILE A 487 16.56 -2.56 4.32
CA ILE A 487 16.95 -1.26 4.88
C ILE A 487 16.10 -0.13 4.28
N THR A 488 15.89 -0.13 2.96
CA THR A 488 15.07 0.86 2.28
C THR A 488 13.67 0.90 2.87
N MET A 489 12.99 -0.24 2.95
CA MET A 489 11.62 -0.34 3.50
C MET A 489 11.50 0.19 4.93
N LEU A 490 12.47 -0.12 5.79
CA LEU A 490 12.47 0.37 7.18
C LEU A 490 12.67 1.89 7.27
N VAL A 491 13.63 2.43 6.54
CA VAL A 491 13.93 3.87 6.56
C VAL A 491 12.74 4.67 6.07
N VAL A 492 12.17 4.29 4.91
CA VAL A 492 11.06 5.03 4.29
C VAL A 492 9.73 4.88 5.02
N ARG A 493 9.58 3.82 5.83
CA ARG A 493 8.40 3.68 6.69
C ARG A 493 8.50 4.53 7.95
N PHE A 494 9.57 4.35 8.71
CA PHE A 494 9.63 4.89 10.06
C PHE A 494 10.08 6.34 10.12
N VAL A 495 10.98 6.81 9.25
CA VAL A 495 11.42 8.21 9.27
C VAL A 495 10.29 9.18 8.91
N PRO A 496 9.51 8.98 7.81
CA PRO A 496 8.35 9.81 7.51
C PRO A 496 7.26 9.73 8.59
N MET A 497 7.03 8.55 9.16
CA MET A 497 6.06 8.36 10.25
C MET A 497 6.42 9.19 11.49
N VAL A 498 7.69 9.21 11.88
CA VAL A 498 8.19 10.07 12.98
C VAL A 498 7.98 11.55 12.65
N ALA A 499 8.25 11.96 11.40
CA ALA A 499 8.01 13.33 10.95
C ALA A 499 6.52 13.73 11.05
N VAL A 500 5.61 12.82 10.66
CA VAL A 500 4.15 13.03 10.76
C VAL A 500 3.70 13.14 12.22
N LEU A 501 4.20 12.29 13.11
CA LEU A 501 3.89 12.37 14.55
C LEU A 501 4.41 13.66 15.17
N ALA A 502 5.62 14.08 14.80
CA ALA A 502 6.18 15.38 15.23
C ALA A 502 5.37 16.56 14.68
N LEU A 503 4.88 16.46 13.43
CA LEU A 503 4.00 17.44 12.82
C LEU A 503 2.68 17.53 13.59
N ALA A 504 2.06 16.40 13.93
CA ALA A 504 0.86 16.36 14.76
C ALA A 504 1.08 17.06 16.12
N GLY A 505 2.23 16.78 16.78
CA GLY A 505 2.61 17.44 18.03
C GLY A 505 2.81 18.95 17.87
N ALA A 506 3.40 19.40 16.77
CA ALA A 506 3.58 20.82 16.50
C ALA A 506 2.23 21.53 16.26
N LEU A 507 1.32 20.90 15.50
CA LEU A 507 -0.01 21.44 15.23
C LEU A 507 -0.90 21.48 16.48
N ALA A 508 -0.88 20.48 17.33
CA ALA A 508 -1.69 20.43 18.56
C ALA A 508 -1.35 21.55 19.55
N GLN A 509 -0.09 22.01 19.58
CA GLN A 509 0.35 23.10 20.43
C GLN A 509 -0.12 24.48 19.95
N LYS A 510 -0.55 24.62 18.68
CA LYS A 510 -0.99 25.89 18.10
C LYS A 510 -2.42 26.23 18.46
N GLN A 511 -2.67 27.53 18.64
CA GLN A 511 -4.03 28.07 18.68
C GLN A 511 -4.66 27.99 17.30
N ARG A 512 -5.99 27.92 17.26
CA ARG A 512 -6.74 28.03 16.03
C ARG A 512 -6.98 29.50 15.68
N VAL A 513 -6.62 29.88 14.48
CA VAL A 513 -6.86 31.22 13.94
C VAL A 513 -8.27 31.23 13.31
N PRO A 514 -9.09 32.25 13.54
CA PRO A 514 -10.37 32.42 12.85
C PRO A 514 -10.18 32.56 11.33
N GLU A 515 -11.11 32.01 10.56
CA GLU A 515 -11.13 32.20 9.11
C GLU A 515 -11.37 33.67 8.79
N THR A 516 -10.60 34.22 7.87
CA THR A 516 -10.73 35.59 7.37
C THR A 516 -11.03 35.57 5.87
N ALA A 517 -11.42 36.69 5.29
CA ALA A 517 -11.61 36.83 3.83
C ALA A 517 -10.35 36.45 3.02
N GLY A 518 -9.20 36.35 3.70
CA GLY A 518 -7.93 35.94 3.10
C GLY A 518 -7.58 34.47 3.25
N THR A 519 -8.35 33.70 3.99
CA THR A 519 -8.12 32.27 4.15
C THR A 519 -8.48 31.52 2.86
N LEU A 520 -7.57 30.69 2.35
CA LEU A 520 -7.84 29.85 1.19
C LEU A 520 -8.91 28.79 1.56
N PRO A 521 -10.07 28.74 0.86
CA PRO A 521 -11.08 27.72 1.13
C PRO A 521 -10.57 26.35 0.63
N THR A 522 -10.25 25.45 1.56
CA THR A 522 -9.65 24.13 1.25
C THR A 522 -10.67 23.00 1.05
N ASP A 523 -11.96 23.33 1.03
CA ASP A 523 -13.10 22.43 0.76
C ASP A 523 -13.82 22.73 -0.57
N ARG A 524 -13.18 23.50 -1.46
CA ARG A 524 -13.75 23.95 -2.74
C ARG A 524 -13.04 23.30 -3.94
N PRO A 525 -13.69 23.21 -5.12
CA PRO A 525 -13.12 22.60 -6.31
C PRO A 525 -11.77 23.22 -6.74
N LEU A 526 -11.60 24.53 -6.56
CA LEU A 526 -10.33 25.20 -6.85
C LEU A 526 -9.16 24.61 -6.05
N PHE A 527 -9.36 24.34 -4.76
CA PHE A 527 -8.34 23.70 -3.94
C PHE A 527 -8.08 22.26 -4.36
N VAL A 528 -9.13 21.51 -4.73
CA VAL A 528 -9.00 20.14 -5.26
C VAL A 528 -8.08 20.12 -6.48
N GLY A 529 -8.36 20.96 -7.49
CA GLY A 529 -7.52 21.06 -8.70
C GLY A 529 -6.08 21.51 -8.39
N PHE A 530 -5.94 22.48 -7.47
CA PHE A 530 -4.62 22.96 -7.05
C PHE A 530 -3.81 21.86 -6.32
N LEU A 531 -4.45 21.09 -5.43
CA LEU A 531 -3.82 19.98 -4.73
C LEU A 531 -3.36 18.88 -5.71
N VAL A 532 -4.22 18.50 -6.67
CA VAL A 532 -3.87 17.55 -7.74
C VAL A 532 -2.64 18.06 -8.52
N GLY A 533 -2.63 19.33 -8.92
CA GLY A 533 -1.50 19.95 -9.62
C GLY A 533 -0.19 19.91 -8.81
N VAL A 534 -0.25 20.24 -7.51
CA VAL A 534 0.92 20.21 -6.62
C VAL A 534 1.48 18.80 -6.49
N VAL A 535 0.61 17.79 -6.30
CA VAL A 535 1.00 16.38 -6.21
C VAL A 535 1.72 15.93 -7.48
N ILE A 536 1.11 16.14 -8.65
CA ILE A 536 1.67 15.73 -9.94
C ILE A 536 3.00 16.45 -10.25
N ILE A 537 3.08 17.75 -10.00
CA ILE A 537 4.30 18.52 -10.28
C ILE A 537 5.45 18.06 -9.39
N ILE A 538 5.22 17.85 -8.09
CA ILE A 538 6.29 17.42 -7.17
C ILE A 538 6.78 16.02 -7.55
N GLY A 539 5.88 15.06 -7.79
CA GLY A 539 6.25 13.71 -8.23
C GLY A 539 6.98 13.72 -9.58
N GLY A 540 6.43 14.46 -10.55
CA GLY A 540 7.02 14.58 -11.89
C GLY A 540 8.43 15.18 -11.88
N LEU A 541 8.62 16.32 -11.21
CA LEU A 541 9.95 16.94 -11.14
C LEU A 541 11.00 16.06 -10.46
N THR A 542 10.59 15.24 -9.51
CA THR A 542 11.52 14.38 -8.76
C THR A 542 11.96 13.15 -9.55
N PHE A 543 11.03 12.48 -10.24
CA PHE A 543 11.28 11.15 -10.80
C PHE A 543 11.29 11.09 -12.33
N PHE A 544 10.87 12.15 -13.02
CA PHE A 544 10.84 12.17 -14.49
C PHE A 544 12.18 11.77 -15.14
N PRO A 545 13.36 12.21 -14.66
CA PRO A 545 14.64 11.78 -15.24
C PRO A 545 14.86 10.26 -15.17
N ALA A 546 14.45 9.61 -14.07
CA ALA A 546 14.58 8.16 -13.93
C ALA A 546 13.60 7.41 -14.84
N LEU A 547 12.35 7.88 -14.94
CA LEU A 547 11.35 7.32 -15.86
C LEU A 547 11.76 7.48 -17.33
N ALA A 548 12.45 8.58 -17.66
CA ALA A 548 12.95 8.81 -19.03
C ALA A 548 14.04 7.81 -19.44
N LEU A 549 14.86 7.35 -18.50
CA LEU A 549 15.93 6.36 -18.76
C LEU A 549 15.43 4.91 -18.87
N GLY A 550 14.29 4.60 -18.26
CA GLY A 550 13.66 3.28 -18.26
C GLY A 550 12.48 3.22 -19.22
N PRO A 551 11.24 3.22 -18.70
CA PRO A 551 10.05 2.87 -19.48
C PRO A 551 9.74 3.85 -20.62
N ILE A 552 10.12 5.14 -20.53
CA ILE A 552 9.90 6.08 -21.63
C ILE A 552 10.88 5.78 -22.77
N ALA A 553 12.16 5.52 -22.49
CA ALA A 553 13.13 5.09 -23.51
C ALA A 553 12.69 3.76 -24.14
N GLU A 554 12.25 2.81 -23.36
CA GLU A 554 11.72 1.51 -23.80
C GLU A 554 10.55 1.68 -24.77
N HIS A 555 9.59 2.57 -24.47
CA HIS A 555 8.46 2.86 -25.36
C HIS A 555 8.92 3.26 -26.76
N PHE A 556 9.92 4.13 -26.86
CA PHE A 556 10.45 4.54 -28.17
C PHE A 556 11.20 3.40 -28.87
N LEU A 557 11.92 2.55 -28.13
CA LEU A 557 12.63 1.39 -28.70
C LEU A 557 11.66 0.35 -29.26
N VAL A 558 10.57 0.04 -28.54
CA VAL A 558 9.51 -0.88 -28.98
C VAL A 558 8.87 -0.37 -30.28
N HIS A 559 8.52 0.93 -30.35
CA HIS A 559 7.91 1.52 -31.54
C HIS A 559 8.90 1.71 -32.70
N ALA A 560 10.20 1.67 -32.46
CA ALA A 560 11.24 1.66 -33.48
C ALA A 560 11.56 0.25 -34.00
N GLY A 561 10.86 -0.79 -33.52
CA GLY A 561 11.12 -2.19 -33.87
C GLY A 561 12.43 -2.74 -33.27
N VAL A 562 12.96 -2.09 -32.26
CA VAL A 562 14.11 -2.58 -31.50
C VAL A 562 13.58 -3.33 -30.29
N LEU A 563 13.71 -4.67 -30.30
CA LEU A 563 13.38 -5.51 -29.17
C LEU A 563 14.36 -5.22 -28.01
N SER A 564 13.86 -4.79 -26.87
CA SER A 564 14.68 -4.49 -25.69
C SER A 564 14.92 -5.75 -24.86
#